data_db0f1c790e901df2dd85e57e0b246e4d
#
_entry.id   db0f1c790e901df2dd85e57e0b246e4d
#
_cell.length_a   1.000
_cell.length_b   1.000
_cell.length_c   1.000
_cell.angle_alpha   90.00
_cell.angle_beta   90.00
_cell.angle_gamma   90.00
#
_symmetry.space_group_name_H-M   'P 1'
#
loop_
_entity.id
_entity.type
_entity.pdbx_description
1 polymer ?
#
loop_
_entity_poly.entity_id
_entity_poly.type
_entity_poly.pdbx_seq_one_letter_code
_entity_poly.pdbx_strand_id
1 'polypeptide(L)'
;MTKDYRIVDNLDVNSEEGRELVRLGREEIQLAEKEMPGLMALRKEFKDKKPLKGARVAGCLHMTIQTAVLIETLRLLGADVRWSSCNIFSTQNQAAAAIAATGVPVFAWKGETLEEYDWCIAQTLFFGDKPLNMIIDDGGDLTNYVHDKHPELLKGIKGISEETTTGMRNVYMRLKEGKLGVPVINVNDSVTKSKFDNLYGCRESLVDGIKRATGVMIAGKQVVISGYGDVGKGCAQSMLGLGARVLICECDPICAYQAAMHGLQVVTMDEVAPYGDIFVTATGCVNVITSQHMEKMKDNAIVCNIGHFDDEIDVAWLNNNPNIKKVNIKPQVDRYIFKNGKGLILLAQGRLVNLGCANGHPSFVMSNSFSNQILAQIELWTNSEKYPLGVYYLPRELDEKVARLHLDQLGVHLTKLTKEQADYLGISVNGPFKTDAYRY
;
A
#
# COMPACT_ATOMS: atom_id res chain seq x y z
N MET A 1 -0.61 -12.15 32.99
CA MET A 1 -0.60 -10.87 32.28
C MET A 1 -1.57 -10.96 31.12
N THR A 2 -2.50 -10.05 30.97
CA THR A 2 -3.38 -9.98 29.79
C THR A 2 -2.50 -9.75 28.56
N LYS A 3 -2.72 -10.52 27.50
CA LYS A 3 -2.00 -10.36 26.23
C LYS A 3 -2.33 -8.99 25.65
N ASP A 4 -1.31 -8.16 25.34
CA ASP A 4 -1.51 -6.86 24.65
C ASP A 4 -1.27 -7.04 23.14
N TYR A 5 -1.93 -8.06 22.56
CA TYR A 5 -1.99 -8.33 21.13
C TYR A 5 -3.18 -9.26 20.82
N ARG A 6 -3.65 -9.23 19.57
CA ARG A 6 -4.56 -10.23 19.02
C ARG A 6 -4.17 -10.54 17.58
N ILE A 7 -3.91 -11.80 17.32
CA ILE A 7 -3.55 -12.36 16.02
C ILE A 7 -4.55 -13.46 15.64
N VAL A 8 -4.31 -14.13 14.51
CA VAL A 8 -5.18 -15.20 13.99
C VAL A 8 -5.62 -16.18 15.11
N ASP A 9 -6.91 -16.54 15.11
CA ASP A 9 -7.54 -17.49 16.06
C ASP A 9 -7.27 -17.18 17.54
N ASN A 10 -6.96 -15.91 17.85
CA ASN A 10 -6.55 -15.47 19.20
C ASN A 10 -5.38 -16.27 19.76
N LEU A 11 -4.50 -16.73 18.89
CA LEU A 11 -3.40 -17.64 19.19
C LEU A 11 -2.42 -17.05 20.21
N ASP A 12 -1.87 -17.91 21.07
CA ASP A 12 -0.75 -17.54 21.94
C ASP A 12 0.56 -17.77 21.19
N VAL A 13 1.37 -16.72 21.03
CA VAL A 13 2.70 -16.82 20.40
C VAL A 13 3.62 -17.82 21.11
N ASN A 14 3.34 -18.18 22.37
CA ASN A 14 4.10 -19.17 23.16
C ASN A 14 3.52 -20.58 23.09
N SER A 15 2.34 -20.80 22.48
CA SER A 15 1.83 -22.14 22.19
C SER A 15 2.72 -22.85 21.15
N GLU A 16 2.54 -24.14 20.95
CA GLU A 16 3.28 -24.89 19.94
C GLU A 16 3.03 -24.33 18.53
N GLU A 17 1.78 -24.16 18.18
CA GLU A 17 1.34 -23.57 16.91
C GLU A 17 1.80 -22.11 16.77
N GLY A 18 1.71 -21.31 17.85
CA GLY A 18 2.18 -19.93 17.89
C GLY A 18 3.69 -19.82 17.64
N ARG A 19 4.49 -20.67 18.28
CA ARG A 19 5.95 -20.70 18.07
C ARG A 19 6.34 -21.07 16.64
N GLU A 20 5.61 -21.98 16.00
CA GLU A 20 5.88 -22.34 14.60
C GLU A 20 5.56 -21.14 13.67
N LEU A 21 4.45 -20.46 13.90
CA LEU A 21 4.10 -19.25 13.15
C LEU A 21 5.12 -18.13 13.37
N VAL A 22 5.58 -17.93 14.60
CA VAL A 22 6.66 -16.97 14.95
C VAL A 22 7.97 -17.35 14.26
N ARG A 23 8.36 -18.63 14.25
CA ARG A 23 9.58 -19.10 13.57
C ARG A 23 9.53 -18.77 12.08
N LEU A 24 8.45 -19.14 11.43
CA LEU A 24 8.25 -18.84 9.99
C LEU A 24 8.34 -17.34 9.71
N GLY A 25 7.62 -16.52 10.47
CA GLY A 25 7.66 -15.07 10.32
C GLY A 25 9.06 -14.49 10.54
N ARG A 26 9.83 -15.00 11.50
CA ARG A 26 11.22 -14.57 11.72
C ARG A 26 12.14 -14.89 10.55
N GLU A 27 12.04 -16.07 9.98
CA GLU A 27 12.83 -16.49 8.82
C GLU A 27 12.50 -15.61 7.60
N GLU A 28 11.22 -15.36 7.33
CA GLU A 28 10.79 -14.48 6.23
C GLU A 28 11.20 -13.01 6.45
N ILE A 29 11.13 -12.50 7.68
CA ILE A 29 11.62 -11.16 8.02
C ILE A 29 13.13 -11.05 7.76
N GLN A 30 13.93 -12.04 8.16
CA GLN A 30 15.36 -12.07 7.89
C GLN A 30 15.68 -12.10 6.39
N LEU A 31 14.86 -12.77 5.60
CA LEU A 31 14.97 -12.77 4.15
C LEU A 31 14.65 -11.38 3.58
N ALA A 32 13.55 -10.76 4.04
CA ALA A 32 13.14 -9.43 3.62
C ALA A 32 14.19 -8.35 3.96
N GLU A 33 14.81 -8.42 5.13
CA GLU A 33 15.86 -7.48 5.55
C GLU A 33 17.03 -7.41 4.55
N LYS A 34 17.39 -8.53 3.88
CA LYS A 34 18.43 -8.56 2.85
C LYS A 34 18.04 -7.80 1.59
N GLU A 35 16.74 -7.72 1.32
CA GLU A 35 16.16 -7.03 0.18
C GLU A 35 15.69 -5.60 0.51
N MET A 36 15.93 -5.11 1.74
CA MET A 36 15.47 -3.80 2.20
C MET A 36 16.64 -2.88 2.62
N PRO A 37 17.56 -2.54 1.67
CA PRO A 37 18.80 -1.84 1.98
C PRO A 37 18.57 -0.46 2.58
N GLY A 38 17.51 0.24 2.18
CA GLY A 38 17.18 1.56 2.72
C GLY A 38 16.90 1.52 4.22
N LEU A 39 16.02 0.60 4.67
CA LEU A 39 15.72 0.45 6.10
C LEU A 39 16.96 -0.03 6.88
N MET A 40 17.73 -0.97 6.33
CA MET A 40 18.95 -1.45 7.02
C MET A 40 19.97 -0.34 7.17
N ALA A 41 20.15 0.53 6.17
CA ALA A 41 21.02 1.69 6.25
C ALA A 41 20.54 2.71 7.28
N LEU A 42 19.23 3.00 7.34
CA LEU A 42 18.65 3.89 8.34
C LEU A 42 18.77 3.33 9.76
N ARG A 43 18.59 2.01 9.96
CA ARG A 43 18.86 1.37 11.24
C ARG A 43 20.33 1.61 11.67
N LYS A 44 21.28 1.39 10.76
CA LYS A 44 22.70 1.61 11.03
C LYS A 44 23.02 3.07 11.38
N GLU A 45 22.40 4.03 10.66
CA GLU A 45 22.63 5.46 10.85
C GLU A 45 22.07 6.00 12.17
N PHE A 46 20.91 5.51 12.58
CA PHE A 46 20.12 6.12 13.66
C PHE A 46 20.02 5.29 14.96
N LYS A 47 20.43 4.03 14.99
CA LYS A 47 20.26 3.12 16.14
C LYS A 47 20.79 3.71 17.47
N ASP A 48 21.91 4.42 17.43
CA ASP A 48 22.55 4.98 18.62
C ASP A 48 21.97 6.37 18.97
N LYS A 49 21.47 7.10 17.98
CA LYS A 49 20.88 8.44 18.14
C LYS A 49 19.45 8.40 18.67
N LYS A 50 18.70 7.33 18.36
CA LYS A 50 17.30 7.12 18.75
C LYS A 50 16.42 8.36 18.54
N PRO A 51 16.32 8.89 17.30
CA PRO A 51 15.63 10.14 17.02
C PRO A 51 14.13 10.11 17.36
N LEU A 52 13.51 8.93 17.42
CA LEU A 52 12.10 8.74 17.76
C LEU A 52 11.85 8.44 19.25
N LYS A 53 12.84 8.69 20.13
CA LYS A 53 12.65 8.49 21.57
C LYS A 53 11.49 9.34 22.09
N GLY A 54 10.49 8.68 22.72
CA GLY A 54 9.28 9.29 23.25
C GLY A 54 8.12 9.38 22.25
N ALA A 55 8.34 9.04 20.97
CA ALA A 55 7.27 8.86 20.01
C ALA A 55 6.46 7.61 20.36
N ARG A 56 5.14 7.74 20.36
CA ARG A 56 4.15 6.66 20.48
C ARG A 56 3.41 6.58 19.15
N VAL A 57 3.91 5.69 18.29
CA VAL A 57 3.44 5.56 16.90
C VAL A 57 2.32 4.55 16.83
N ALA A 58 1.13 5.01 16.51
CA ALA A 58 0.04 4.14 16.09
C ALA A 58 0.13 3.93 14.57
N GLY A 59 0.17 2.67 14.14
CA GLY A 59 0.19 2.31 12.72
C GLY A 59 -1.07 1.61 12.29
N CYS A 60 -1.60 2.01 11.14
CA CYS A 60 -2.65 1.30 10.40
C CYS A 60 -2.19 1.14 8.96
N LEU A 61 -1.44 0.08 8.71
CA LEU A 61 -0.84 -0.25 7.41
C LEU A 61 -0.71 -1.78 7.32
N HIS A 62 -0.85 -2.32 6.10
CA HIS A 62 -0.85 -3.77 5.84
C HIS A 62 0.17 -4.53 6.68
N MET A 63 -0.29 -5.44 7.54
CA MET A 63 0.61 -6.21 8.45
C MET A 63 1.30 -7.34 7.69
N THR A 64 2.25 -6.98 6.81
CA THR A 64 3.07 -7.88 6.00
C THR A 64 4.45 -8.10 6.63
N ILE A 65 5.22 -9.01 6.04
CA ILE A 65 6.62 -9.24 6.41
C ILE A 65 7.45 -7.95 6.29
N GLN A 66 7.23 -7.16 5.24
CA GLN A 66 7.92 -5.88 5.03
C GLN A 66 7.56 -4.86 6.10
N THR A 67 6.29 -4.82 6.50
CA THR A 67 5.82 -3.97 7.60
C THR A 67 6.42 -4.38 8.94
N ALA A 68 6.65 -5.67 9.15
CA ALA A 68 7.38 -6.13 10.33
C ALA A 68 8.79 -5.52 10.41
N VAL A 69 9.50 -5.42 9.28
CA VAL A 69 10.81 -4.76 9.21
C VAL A 69 10.70 -3.26 9.52
N LEU A 70 9.64 -2.57 9.04
CA LEU A 70 9.35 -1.18 9.39
C LEU A 70 9.12 -1.01 10.90
N ILE A 71 8.28 -1.83 11.51
CA ILE A 71 7.95 -1.77 12.95
C ILE A 71 9.22 -1.95 13.79
N GLU A 72 10.04 -2.93 13.48
CA GLU A 72 11.30 -3.15 14.18
C GLU A 72 12.28 -1.99 13.99
N THR A 73 12.29 -1.37 12.84
CA THR A 73 13.07 -0.16 12.58
C THR A 73 12.62 0.98 13.47
N LEU A 74 11.31 1.29 13.50
CA LEU A 74 10.74 2.34 14.38
C LEU A 74 11.13 2.11 15.85
N ARG A 75 11.02 0.87 16.34
CA ARG A 75 11.42 0.51 17.70
C ARG A 75 12.91 0.73 17.95
N LEU A 76 13.74 0.28 17.02
CA LEU A 76 15.19 0.46 17.11
C LEU A 76 15.57 1.95 17.21
N LEU A 77 14.83 2.80 16.50
CA LEU A 77 14.99 4.25 16.54
C LEU A 77 14.37 4.93 17.77
N GLY A 78 13.79 4.17 18.68
CA GLY A 78 13.34 4.61 20.00
C GLY A 78 11.85 4.86 20.15
N ALA A 79 11.03 4.56 19.15
CA ALA A 79 9.58 4.67 19.25
C ALA A 79 8.95 3.54 20.04
N ASP A 80 7.88 3.83 20.77
CA ASP A 80 6.88 2.86 21.16
C ASP A 80 5.90 2.68 20.00
N VAL A 81 5.49 1.44 19.69
CA VAL A 81 4.68 1.14 18.50
C VAL A 81 3.50 0.25 18.87
N ARG A 82 2.32 0.56 18.32
CA ARG A 82 1.13 -0.29 18.30
C ARG A 82 0.62 -0.36 16.87
N TRP A 83 0.14 -1.51 16.42
CA TRP A 83 -0.12 -1.72 15.00
C TRP A 83 -1.41 -2.46 14.72
N SER A 84 -2.15 -2.01 13.70
CA SER A 84 -3.25 -2.72 13.05
C SER A 84 -3.04 -2.77 11.54
N SER A 85 -3.77 -3.63 10.84
CA SER A 85 -3.78 -3.63 9.38
C SER A 85 -4.79 -2.61 8.84
N CYS A 86 -4.58 -2.13 7.62
CA CYS A 86 -5.49 -1.25 6.89
C CYS A 86 -6.39 -2.02 5.88
N ASN A 87 -6.44 -3.34 5.95
CA ASN A 87 -7.28 -4.17 5.09
C ASN A 87 -7.49 -5.55 5.69
N ILE A 88 -8.72 -6.04 5.69
CA ILE A 88 -9.14 -7.30 6.32
C ILE A 88 -8.51 -8.57 5.71
N PHE A 89 -7.93 -8.50 4.51
CA PHE A 89 -7.34 -9.66 3.82
C PHE A 89 -5.83 -9.55 3.60
N SER A 90 -5.19 -8.44 3.99
CA SER A 90 -3.78 -8.18 3.67
C SER A 90 -2.78 -8.69 4.69
N THR A 91 -3.22 -8.98 5.92
CA THR A 91 -2.32 -9.45 6.97
C THR A 91 -1.68 -10.80 6.60
N GLN A 92 -0.36 -10.89 6.80
CA GLN A 92 0.38 -12.14 6.83
C GLN A 92 0.45 -12.58 8.30
N ASN A 93 -0.26 -13.65 8.65
CA ASN A 93 -0.42 -14.07 10.05
C ASN A 93 0.91 -14.37 10.75
N GLN A 94 1.89 -14.92 10.02
CA GLN A 94 3.23 -15.18 10.53
C GLN A 94 4.01 -13.88 10.82
N ALA A 95 3.77 -12.80 10.05
CA ALA A 95 4.36 -11.50 10.33
C ALA A 95 3.80 -10.90 11.63
N ALA A 96 2.48 -10.93 11.80
CA ALA A 96 1.81 -10.47 13.01
C ALA A 96 2.28 -11.23 14.23
N ALA A 97 2.39 -12.57 14.16
CA ALA A 97 2.88 -13.42 15.24
C ALA A 97 4.34 -13.13 15.59
N ALA A 98 5.21 -12.98 14.59
CA ALA A 98 6.63 -12.70 14.80
C ALA A 98 6.82 -11.35 15.52
N ILE A 99 6.06 -10.32 15.17
CA ILE A 99 6.13 -9.02 15.82
C ILE A 99 5.51 -9.04 17.22
N ALA A 100 4.35 -9.68 17.40
CA ALA A 100 3.73 -9.85 18.72
C ALA A 100 4.68 -10.55 19.71
N ALA A 101 5.43 -11.56 19.27
CA ALA A 101 6.42 -12.26 20.09
C ALA A 101 7.59 -11.37 20.56
N THR A 102 7.85 -10.23 19.91
CA THR A 102 8.84 -9.24 20.38
C THR A 102 8.30 -8.30 21.46
N GLY A 103 7.02 -8.46 21.85
CA GLY A 103 6.34 -7.60 22.80
C GLY A 103 5.77 -6.32 22.20
N VAL A 104 5.69 -6.21 20.89
CA VAL A 104 4.94 -5.12 20.21
C VAL A 104 3.46 -5.47 20.20
N PRO A 105 2.58 -4.60 20.67
CA PRO A 105 1.15 -4.76 20.52
C PRO A 105 0.73 -4.74 19.04
N VAL A 106 0.26 -5.88 18.53
CA VAL A 106 -0.24 -6.05 17.17
C VAL A 106 -1.66 -6.60 17.22
N PHE A 107 -2.54 -5.96 16.49
CA PHE A 107 -3.95 -6.33 16.37
C PHE A 107 -4.26 -6.49 14.90
N ALA A 108 -4.00 -7.67 14.33
CA ALA A 108 -4.21 -7.93 12.91
C ALA A 108 -4.19 -9.44 12.60
N TRP A 109 -5.11 -9.89 11.75
CA TRP A 109 -5.11 -11.23 11.15
C TRP A 109 -5.80 -11.23 9.79
N LYS A 110 -5.51 -12.20 8.97
CA LYS A 110 -6.17 -12.35 7.67
C LYS A 110 -7.58 -12.88 7.84
N GLY A 111 -8.56 -12.16 7.33
CA GLY A 111 -9.97 -12.56 7.40
C GLY A 111 -10.75 -11.94 8.56
N GLU A 112 -10.33 -10.79 9.05
CA GLU A 112 -11.09 -9.97 10.00
C GLU A 112 -12.49 -9.67 9.46
N THR A 113 -13.49 -9.59 10.35
CA THR A 113 -14.77 -8.92 10.04
C THR A 113 -14.58 -7.39 10.10
N LEU A 114 -15.53 -6.62 9.57
CA LEU A 114 -15.48 -5.16 9.65
C LEU A 114 -15.51 -4.65 11.10
N GLU A 115 -16.28 -5.31 11.98
CA GLU A 115 -16.33 -4.99 13.40
C GLU A 115 -15.00 -5.28 14.09
N GLU A 116 -14.34 -6.39 13.73
CA GLU A 116 -13.01 -6.73 14.25
C GLU A 116 -11.96 -5.76 13.76
N TYR A 117 -12.03 -5.35 12.50
CA TYR A 117 -11.16 -4.35 11.89
C TYR A 117 -11.24 -3.00 12.65
N ASP A 118 -12.45 -2.48 12.87
CA ASP A 118 -12.67 -1.26 13.67
C ASP A 118 -12.13 -1.40 15.09
N TRP A 119 -12.34 -2.56 15.70
CA TRP A 119 -11.80 -2.86 17.03
C TRP A 119 -10.25 -2.86 17.02
N CYS A 120 -9.62 -3.44 16.01
CA CYS A 120 -8.16 -3.47 15.88
C CYS A 120 -7.57 -2.06 15.79
N ILE A 121 -8.17 -1.16 15.00
CA ILE A 121 -7.76 0.25 14.94
C ILE A 121 -7.85 0.91 16.31
N ALA A 122 -8.96 0.71 17.04
CA ALA A 122 -9.16 1.27 18.37
C ALA A 122 -8.07 0.84 19.38
N GLN A 123 -7.54 -0.38 19.26
CA GLN A 123 -6.48 -0.89 20.14
C GLN A 123 -5.13 -0.16 19.94
N THR A 124 -4.94 0.55 18.85
CA THR A 124 -3.67 1.27 18.58
C THR A 124 -3.57 2.62 19.27
N LEU A 125 -4.67 3.18 19.79
CA LEU A 125 -4.77 4.56 20.25
C LEU A 125 -4.05 4.84 21.58
N PHE A 126 -3.92 3.84 22.46
CA PHE A 126 -3.41 4.04 23.83
C PHE A 126 -2.24 3.11 24.15
N PHE A 127 -1.21 3.68 24.74
CA PHE A 127 0.03 3.05 25.22
C PHE A 127 -0.01 3.04 26.77
N GLY A 128 -0.75 2.10 27.34
CA GLY A 128 -1.13 2.14 28.75
C GLY A 128 -2.12 3.32 28.97
N ASP A 129 -1.76 4.24 29.85
CA ASP A 129 -2.52 5.47 30.16
C ASP A 129 -2.21 6.66 29.23
N LYS A 130 -1.27 6.51 28.30
CA LYS A 130 -0.84 7.59 27.42
C LYS A 130 -1.41 7.41 26.01
N PRO A 131 -2.00 8.44 25.39
CA PRO A 131 -2.44 8.33 24.00
C PRO A 131 -1.28 8.33 23.00
N LEU A 132 -1.56 7.90 21.76
CA LEU A 132 -0.66 8.09 20.63
C LEU A 132 -0.25 9.55 20.47
N ASN A 133 0.90 9.78 19.85
CA ASN A 133 1.36 11.13 19.49
C ASN A 133 1.97 11.23 18.07
N MET A 134 1.99 10.11 17.35
CA MET A 134 2.37 10.00 15.94
C MET A 134 1.50 8.96 15.26
N ILE A 135 1.23 9.13 13.96
CA ILE A 135 0.47 8.19 13.14
C ILE A 135 1.26 7.84 11.87
N ILE A 136 1.24 6.55 11.53
CA ILE A 136 1.52 6.04 10.18
C ILE A 136 0.22 5.43 9.67
N ASP A 137 -0.29 5.91 8.54
CA ASP A 137 -1.56 5.46 7.99
C ASP A 137 -1.43 5.07 6.51
N ASP A 138 -2.32 4.20 6.08
CA ASP A 138 -2.42 3.74 4.70
C ASP A 138 -3.89 3.64 4.31
N GLY A 139 -4.38 4.65 3.60
CA GLY A 139 -5.78 4.79 3.20
C GLY A 139 -6.60 5.74 4.06
N GLY A 140 -6.04 6.18 5.20
CA GLY A 140 -6.64 7.22 6.03
C GLY A 140 -7.64 6.71 7.08
N ASP A 141 -7.75 5.40 7.31
CA ASP A 141 -8.75 4.85 8.22
C ASP A 141 -8.45 5.20 9.69
N LEU A 142 -7.21 5.07 10.15
CA LEU A 142 -6.83 5.50 11.49
C LEU A 142 -6.93 7.03 11.65
N THR A 143 -6.52 7.77 10.62
CA THR A 143 -6.67 9.23 10.55
C THR A 143 -8.12 9.64 10.72
N ASN A 144 -9.02 9.02 9.95
CA ASN A 144 -10.46 9.26 10.04
C ASN A 144 -11.02 8.84 11.41
N TYR A 145 -10.60 7.68 11.90
CA TYR A 145 -11.05 7.17 13.19
C TYR A 145 -10.73 8.14 14.34
N VAL A 146 -9.51 8.68 14.37
CA VAL A 146 -9.11 9.66 15.40
C VAL A 146 -9.86 10.98 15.24
N HIS A 147 -9.97 11.51 14.02
CA HIS A 147 -10.66 12.79 13.79
C HIS A 147 -12.16 12.72 14.14
N ASP A 148 -12.81 11.62 13.82
CA ASP A 148 -14.27 11.51 13.94
C ASP A 148 -14.73 10.96 15.29
N LYS A 149 -13.97 10.03 15.90
CA LYS A 149 -14.35 9.38 17.15
C LYS A 149 -13.55 9.85 18.37
N HIS A 150 -12.33 10.38 18.18
CA HIS A 150 -11.43 10.79 19.25
C HIS A 150 -10.75 12.15 19.00
N PRO A 151 -11.49 13.20 18.63
CA PRO A 151 -10.91 14.50 18.30
C PRO A 151 -10.11 15.14 19.45
N GLU A 152 -10.36 14.74 20.68
CA GLU A 152 -9.61 15.17 21.86
C GLU A 152 -8.13 14.77 21.81
N LEU A 153 -7.80 13.69 21.11
CA LEU A 153 -6.43 13.17 20.98
C LEU A 153 -5.58 14.00 20.02
N LEU A 154 -6.19 14.71 19.06
CA LEU A 154 -5.50 15.49 18.04
C LEU A 154 -4.50 16.47 18.62
N LYS A 155 -4.80 17.06 19.79
CA LYS A 155 -3.92 18.03 20.49
C LYS A 155 -2.55 17.46 20.85
N GLY A 156 -2.44 16.13 21.02
CA GLY A 156 -1.21 15.43 21.39
C GLY A 156 -0.45 14.86 20.21
N ILE A 157 -1.03 14.85 19.01
CA ILE A 157 -0.43 14.25 17.81
C ILE A 157 0.42 15.30 17.11
N LYS A 158 1.72 15.00 16.92
CA LYS A 158 2.66 15.89 16.22
C LYS A 158 2.54 15.82 14.70
N GLY A 159 2.09 14.72 14.17
CA GLY A 159 1.89 14.57 12.73
C GLY A 159 1.51 13.15 12.30
N ILE A 160 1.11 13.08 11.04
CA ILE A 160 0.72 11.87 10.32
C ILE A 160 1.62 11.73 9.10
N SER A 161 2.06 10.52 8.79
CA SER A 161 2.60 10.19 7.46
C SER A 161 1.66 9.20 6.78
N GLU A 162 1.20 9.57 5.57
CA GLU A 162 0.22 8.81 4.80
C GLU A 162 0.89 8.13 3.60
N GLU A 163 0.61 6.83 3.45
CA GLU A 163 1.26 5.94 2.48
C GLU A 163 0.65 6.02 1.07
N THR A 164 -0.66 6.26 0.94
CA THR A 164 -1.35 5.98 -0.32
C THR A 164 -2.23 7.11 -0.84
N THR A 165 -2.45 7.12 -2.15
CA THR A 165 -3.27 8.12 -2.87
C THR A 165 -4.66 8.29 -2.26
N THR A 166 -5.31 7.20 -1.87
CA THR A 166 -6.67 7.24 -1.31
C THR A 166 -6.71 7.93 0.05
N GLY A 167 -5.74 7.64 0.93
CA GLY A 167 -5.61 8.33 2.21
C GLY A 167 -5.33 9.81 2.01
N MET A 168 -4.46 10.16 1.06
CA MET A 168 -4.20 11.56 0.74
C MET A 168 -5.44 12.30 0.22
N ARG A 169 -6.29 11.64 -0.59
CA ARG A 169 -7.58 12.22 -0.99
C ARG A 169 -8.43 12.58 0.23
N ASN A 170 -8.53 11.69 1.21
CA ASN A 170 -9.28 11.93 2.45
C ASN A 170 -8.67 13.10 3.24
N VAL A 171 -7.35 13.15 3.36
CA VAL A 171 -6.62 14.24 4.03
C VAL A 171 -6.88 15.60 3.35
N TYR A 172 -6.78 15.65 2.01
CA TYR A 172 -7.06 16.89 1.26
C TYR A 172 -8.51 17.34 1.38
N MET A 173 -9.47 16.41 1.42
CA MET A 173 -10.88 16.74 1.66
C MET A 173 -11.05 17.36 3.06
N ARG A 174 -10.47 16.75 4.11
CA ARG A 174 -10.51 17.30 5.48
C ARG A 174 -9.84 18.67 5.57
N LEU A 175 -8.71 18.87 4.89
CA LEU A 175 -8.03 20.16 4.82
C LEU A 175 -8.92 21.23 4.18
N LYS A 176 -9.55 20.92 3.05
CA LYS A 176 -10.46 21.81 2.32
C LYS A 176 -11.69 22.20 3.14
N GLU A 177 -12.19 21.25 3.97
CA GLU A 177 -13.33 21.46 4.86
C GLU A 177 -12.95 22.14 6.18
N GLY A 178 -11.67 22.43 6.42
CA GLY A 178 -11.19 22.96 7.70
C GLY A 178 -11.29 21.99 8.87
N LYS A 179 -11.34 20.69 8.60
CA LYS A 179 -11.50 19.60 9.59
C LYS A 179 -10.20 18.83 9.86
N LEU A 180 -9.12 19.13 9.15
CA LEU A 180 -7.82 18.52 9.43
C LEU A 180 -7.28 19.12 10.74
N GLY A 181 -6.91 18.27 11.70
CA GLY A 181 -6.49 18.71 13.03
C GLY A 181 -4.99 18.65 13.30
N VAL A 182 -4.20 18.06 12.40
CA VAL A 182 -2.77 17.82 12.57
C VAL A 182 -2.03 17.92 11.22
N PRO A 183 -0.71 18.25 11.22
CA PRO A 183 0.07 18.25 9.99
C PRO A 183 0.23 16.83 9.42
N VAL A 184 0.30 16.75 8.09
CA VAL A 184 0.46 15.48 7.37
C VAL A 184 1.61 15.57 6.39
N ILE A 185 2.52 14.61 6.39
CA ILE A 185 3.46 14.39 5.29
C ILE A 185 2.87 13.36 4.33
N ASN A 186 2.68 13.77 3.09
CA ASN A 186 2.28 12.93 1.98
C ASN A 186 3.49 12.12 1.50
N VAL A 187 3.60 10.89 1.98
CA VAL A 187 4.65 9.95 1.57
C VAL A 187 4.36 9.37 0.19
N ASN A 188 3.07 9.18 -0.16
CA ASN A 188 2.69 8.63 -1.46
C ASN A 188 3.33 9.37 -2.64
N ASP A 189 3.41 10.70 -2.57
CA ASP A 189 3.89 11.52 -3.68
C ASP A 189 5.39 11.85 -3.62
N SER A 190 6.13 11.30 -2.63
CA SER A 190 7.58 11.22 -2.73
C SER A 190 7.95 10.46 -4.02
N VAL A 191 8.94 10.96 -4.78
CA VAL A 191 9.30 10.34 -6.07
C VAL A 191 9.77 8.91 -5.88
N THR A 192 10.59 8.67 -4.86
CA THR A 192 11.09 7.33 -4.52
C THR A 192 10.02 6.41 -3.94
N LYS A 193 8.79 6.92 -3.67
CA LYS A 193 7.62 6.10 -3.35
C LYS A 193 6.77 5.88 -4.59
N SER A 194 6.14 6.90 -5.15
CA SER A 194 5.15 6.77 -6.22
C SER A 194 5.70 6.15 -7.51
N LYS A 195 6.93 6.52 -7.91
CA LYS A 195 7.57 6.01 -9.13
C LYS A 195 8.22 4.64 -8.96
N PHE A 196 8.25 4.10 -7.74
CA PHE A 196 8.80 2.79 -7.41
C PHE A 196 7.72 1.85 -6.89
N ASP A 197 7.10 2.15 -5.76
CA ASP A 197 6.04 1.34 -5.15
C ASP A 197 4.82 1.20 -6.07
N ASN A 198 4.18 2.31 -6.40
CA ASN A 198 2.95 2.27 -7.19
C ASN A 198 3.19 1.66 -8.59
N LEU A 199 4.36 1.91 -9.18
CA LEU A 199 4.71 1.39 -10.50
C LEU A 199 5.25 -0.04 -10.44
N TYR A 200 6.43 -0.24 -9.85
CA TYR A 200 7.11 -1.54 -9.86
C TYR A 200 6.47 -2.54 -8.90
N GLY A 201 5.94 -2.08 -7.77
CA GLY A 201 5.23 -2.93 -6.84
C GLY A 201 3.99 -3.55 -7.46
N CYS A 202 3.16 -2.76 -8.12
CA CYS A 202 1.98 -3.26 -8.84
C CYS A 202 2.35 -4.07 -10.09
N ARG A 203 3.46 -3.72 -10.77
CA ARG A 203 3.98 -4.46 -11.91
C ARG A 203 4.25 -5.92 -11.57
N GLU A 204 4.83 -6.20 -10.42
CA GLU A 204 5.11 -7.58 -10.01
C GLU A 204 3.94 -8.22 -9.28
N SER A 205 3.28 -7.51 -8.38
CA SER A 205 2.29 -8.10 -7.49
C SER A 205 0.93 -8.36 -8.13
N LEU A 206 0.52 -7.62 -9.18
CA LEU A 206 -0.73 -7.91 -9.89
C LEU A 206 -0.72 -9.31 -10.50
N VAL A 207 0.30 -9.61 -11.26
CA VAL A 207 0.41 -10.89 -11.96
C VAL A 207 0.55 -12.04 -10.97
N ASP A 208 1.27 -11.84 -9.87
CA ASP A 208 1.39 -12.83 -8.79
C ASP A 208 0.03 -13.14 -8.18
N GLY A 209 -0.78 -12.12 -7.86
CA GLY A 209 -2.13 -12.30 -7.33
C GLY A 209 -3.05 -13.08 -8.28
N ILE A 210 -3.09 -12.70 -9.56
CA ILE A 210 -3.93 -13.38 -10.56
C ILE A 210 -3.49 -14.83 -10.76
N LYS A 211 -2.19 -15.09 -10.87
CA LYS A 211 -1.66 -16.44 -11.12
C LYS A 211 -1.86 -17.37 -9.93
N ARG A 212 -1.62 -16.92 -8.71
CA ARG A 212 -1.89 -17.70 -7.49
C ARG A 212 -3.38 -17.98 -7.31
N ALA A 213 -4.23 -17.02 -7.63
CA ALA A 213 -5.67 -17.18 -7.54
C ALA A 213 -6.22 -18.17 -8.55
N THR A 214 -5.78 -18.12 -9.82
CA THR A 214 -6.47 -18.78 -10.93
C THR A 214 -5.63 -19.81 -11.68
N GLY A 215 -4.31 -19.68 -11.66
CA GLY A 215 -3.41 -20.50 -12.48
C GLY A 215 -3.54 -20.25 -13.99
N VAL A 216 -4.24 -19.18 -14.43
CA VAL A 216 -4.44 -18.91 -15.86
C VAL A 216 -3.15 -18.51 -16.56
N MET A 217 -3.03 -18.88 -17.82
CA MET A 217 -1.99 -18.36 -18.69
C MET A 217 -2.35 -16.93 -19.12
N ILE A 218 -1.42 -16.00 -18.93
CA ILE A 218 -1.62 -14.58 -19.27
C ILE A 218 -1.40 -14.33 -20.77
N ALA A 219 -0.42 -15.04 -21.38
CA ALA A 219 -0.11 -14.89 -22.80
C ALA A 219 -1.35 -15.08 -23.68
N GLY A 220 -1.52 -14.19 -24.65
CA GLY A 220 -2.63 -14.19 -25.60
C GLY A 220 -3.97 -13.68 -25.05
N LYS A 221 -4.11 -13.47 -23.74
CA LYS A 221 -5.32 -12.91 -23.13
C LYS A 221 -5.51 -11.43 -23.49
N GLN A 222 -6.77 -11.01 -23.62
CA GLN A 222 -7.12 -9.61 -23.63
C GLN A 222 -7.28 -9.12 -22.20
N VAL A 223 -6.33 -8.30 -21.74
CA VAL A 223 -6.30 -7.75 -20.40
C VAL A 223 -6.69 -6.28 -20.46
N VAL A 224 -7.77 -5.95 -19.79
CA VAL A 224 -8.31 -4.59 -19.69
C VAL A 224 -7.84 -3.99 -18.38
N ILE A 225 -7.16 -2.85 -18.44
CA ILE A 225 -6.72 -2.11 -17.26
C ILE A 225 -7.42 -0.77 -17.26
N SER A 226 -8.20 -0.51 -16.22
CA SER A 226 -8.87 0.77 -15.98
C SER A 226 -7.98 1.64 -15.11
N GLY A 227 -7.55 2.77 -15.65
CA GLY A 227 -6.58 3.70 -15.07
C GLY A 227 -5.17 3.52 -15.66
N TYR A 228 -4.51 4.63 -16.01
CA TYR A 228 -3.13 4.64 -16.54
C TYR A 228 -2.23 5.63 -15.78
N GLY A 229 -2.45 5.76 -14.47
CA GLY A 229 -1.51 6.33 -13.51
C GLY A 229 -0.32 5.41 -13.27
N ASP A 230 0.46 5.64 -12.22
CA ASP A 230 1.64 4.80 -11.94
C ASP A 230 1.28 3.32 -11.73
N VAL A 231 0.20 3.03 -11.02
CA VAL A 231 -0.31 1.67 -10.82
C VAL A 231 -0.69 1.02 -12.16
N GLY A 232 -1.53 1.66 -12.96
CA GLY A 232 -1.98 1.12 -14.24
C GLY A 232 -0.84 0.93 -15.23
N LYS A 233 0.16 1.82 -15.24
CA LYS A 233 1.38 1.68 -16.06
C LYS A 233 2.18 0.44 -15.66
N GLY A 234 2.39 0.22 -14.38
CA GLY A 234 3.07 -0.97 -13.88
C GLY A 234 2.34 -2.26 -14.27
N CYS A 235 1.02 -2.29 -14.04
CA CYS A 235 0.16 -3.40 -14.42
C CYS A 235 0.23 -3.69 -15.93
N ALA A 236 0.14 -2.67 -16.78
CA ALA A 236 0.22 -2.82 -18.23
C ALA A 236 1.57 -3.41 -18.66
N GLN A 237 2.68 -2.92 -18.09
CA GLN A 237 4.03 -3.40 -18.41
C GLN A 237 4.20 -4.89 -18.11
N SER A 238 3.73 -5.36 -16.95
CA SER A 238 3.86 -6.78 -16.59
C SER A 238 2.99 -7.68 -17.49
N MET A 239 1.77 -7.26 -17.79
CA MET A 239 0.87 -8.02 -18.65
C MET A 239 1.40 -8.10 -20.08
N LEU A 240 1.91 -6.99 -20.64
CA LEU A 240 2.60 -6.96 -21.93
C LEU A 240 3.84 -7.88 -21.94
N GLY A 241 4.67 -7.79 -20.88
CA GLY A 241 5.87 -8.62 -20.74
C GLY A 241 5.58 -10.13 -20.71
N LEU A 242 4.38 -10.52 -20.29
CA LEU A 242 3.91 -11.91 -20.34
C LEU A 242 3.16 -12.26 -21.63
N GLY A 243 3.10 -11.36 -22.61
CA GLY A 243 2.50 -11.62 -23.92
C GLY A 243 0.98 -11.44 -23.97
N ALA A 244 0.40 -10.67 -23.04
CA ALA A 244 -1.02 -10.28 -23.13
C ALA A 244 -1.24 -9.19 -24.19
N ARG A 245 -2.48 -9.10 -24.68
CA ARG A 245 -2.98 -7.97 -25.46
C ARG A 245 -3.66 -7.00 -24.49
N VAL A 246 -2.97 -5.90 -24.16
CA VAL A 246 -3.42 -4.95 -23.15
C VAL A 246 -4.24 -3.83 -23.78
N LEU A 247 -5.38 -3.54 -23.15
CA LEU A 247 -6.30 -2.46 -23.48
C LEU A 247 -6.45 -1.56 -22.26
N ILE A 248 -6.50 -0.25 -22.47
CA ILE A 248 -6.59 0.74 -21.40
C ILE A 248 -7.93 1.44 -21.42
N CYS A 249 -8.57 1.57 -20.28
CA CYS A 249 -9.70 2.49 -20.07
C CYS A 249 -9.21 3.66 -19.22
N GLU A 250 -9.30 4.88 -19.73
CA GLU A 250 -8.78 6.08 -19.06
C GLU A 250 -9.64 7.30 -19.37
N CYS A 251 -9.86 8.15 -18.37
CA CYS A 251 -10.62 9.39 -18.50
C CYS A 251 -9.72 10.64 -18.56
N ASP A 252 -8.50 10.57 -18.02
CA ASP A 252 -7.53 11.66 -18.10
C ASP A 252 -6.90 11.70 -19.51
N PRO A 253 -7.06 12.80 -20.27
CA PRO A 253 -6.53 12.86 -21.63
C PRO A 253 -5.01 12.79 -21.71
N ILE A 254 -4.28 13.20 -20.68
CA ILE A 254 -2.82 13.10 -20.64
C ILE A 254 -2.39 11.64 -20.45
N CYS A 255 -3.00 10.94 -19.48
CA CYS A 255 -2.73 9.52 -19.24
C CYS A 255 -3.17 8.67 -20.45
N ALA A 256 -4.32 8.94 -21.03
CA ALA A 256 -4.78 8.28 -22.27
C ALA A 256 -3.82 8.50 -23.44
N TYR A 257 -3.33 9.73 -23.62
CA TYR A 257 -2.34 10.05 -24.65
C TYR A 257 -1.02 9.32 -24.42
N GLN A 258 -0.53 9.25 -23.16
CA GLN A 258 0.65 8.47 -22.83
C GLN A 258 0.47 6.97 -23.14
N ALA A 259 -0.70 6.40 -22.82
CA ALA A 259 -1.00 5.01 -23.15
C ALA A 259 -0.93 4.76 -24.66
N ALA A 260 -1.52 5.64 -25.46
CA ALA A 260 -1.48 5.57 -26.93
C ALA A 260 -0.04 5.68 -27.46
N MET A 261 0.79 6.58 -26.91
CA MET A 261 2.20 6.73 -27.29
C MET A 261 3.05 5.52 -26.88
N HIS A 262 2.65 4.76 -25.86
CA HIS A 262 3.25 3.48 -25.50
C HIS A 262 2.76 2.31 -26.37
N GLY A 263 1.98 2.59 -27.42
CA GLY A 263 1.45 1.59 -28.36
C GLY A 263 0.24 0.82 -27.86
N LEU A 264 -0.41 1.30 -26.81
CA LEU A 264 -1.61 0.67 -26.24
C LEU A 264 -2.87 1.24 -26.85
N GLN A 265 -3.87 0.37 -27.08
CA GLN A 265 -5.17 0.82 -27.48
C GLN A 265 -5.96 1.34 -26.27
N VAL A 266 -6.47 2.56 -26.37
CA VAL A 266 -7.34 3.17 -25.37
C VAL A 266 -8.80 3.02 -25.83
N VAL A 267 -9.64 2.47 -24.94
CA VAL A 267 -11.04 2.09 -25.24
C VAL A 267 -11.91 2.46 -24.04
N THR A 268 -13.22 2.42 -24.23
CA THR A 268 -14.16 2.52 -23.10
C THR A 268 -14.47 1.13 -22.52
N MET A 269 -14.91 1.09 -21.27
CA MET A 269 -15.33 -0.17 -20.64
C MET A 269 -16.53 -0.80 -21.38
N ASP A 270 -17.47 0.02 -21.88
CA ASP A 270 -18.60 -0.46 -22.66
C ASP A 270 -18.19 -1.19 -23.93
N GLU A 271 -17.16 -0.68 -24.63
CA GLU A 271 -16.64 -1.30 -25.86
C GLU A 271 -15.96 -2.62 -25.57
N VAL A 272 -15.20 -2.72 -24.47
CA VAL A 272 -14.30 -3.87 -24.20
C VAL A 272 -14.96 -4.97 -23.36
N ALA A 273 -16.00 -4.67 -22.59
CA ALA A 273 -16.66 -5.64 -21.72
C ALA A 273 -17.05 -6.96 -22.45
N PRO A 274 -17.55 -6.96 -23.72
CA PRO A 274 -17.93 -8.22 -24.37
C PRO A 274 -16.78 -9.14 -24.76
N TYR A 275 -15.53 -8.65 -24.82
CA TYR A 275 -14.41 -9.47 -25.35
C TYR A 275 -13.16 -9.51 -24.48
N GLY A 276 -13.08 -8.75 -23.39
CA GLY A 276 -12.01 -8.86 -22.39
C GLY A 276 -12.00 -10.23 -21.70
N ASP A 277 -10.81 -10.71 -21.36
CA ASP A 277 -10.63 -11.98 -20.63
C ASP A 277 -10.34 -11.70 -19.14
N ILE A 278 -9.55 -10.66 -18.85
CA ILE A 278 -9.16 -10.24 -17.51
C ILE A 278 -9.39 -8.74 -17.40
N PHE A 279 -10.09 -8.30 -16.36
CA PHE A 279 -10.39 -6.91 -16.07
C PHE A 279 -9.72 -6.52 -14.75
N VAL A 280 -8.93 -5.45 -14.78
CA VAL A 280 -8.19 -4.92 -13.63
C VAL A 280 -8.56 -3.47 -13.42
N THR A 281 -9.05 -3.11 -12.24
CA THR A 281 -9.30 -1.71 -11.86
C THR A 281 -8.14 -1.15 -11.05
N ALA A 282 -7.73 0.09 -11.36
CA ALA A 282 -6.57 0.78 -10.79
C ALA A 282 -6.76 2.30 -10.76
N THR A 283 -8.00 2.77 -10.56
CA THR A 283 -8.37 4.19 -10.70
C THR A 283 -8.51 4.94 -9.37
N GLY A 284 -8.76 4.22 -8.28
CA GLY A 284 -9.15 4.82 -6.99
C GLY A 284 -10.52 5.53 -7.04
N CYS A 285 -11.35 5.23 -8.07
CA CYS A 285 -12.69 5.78 -8.24
C CYS A 285 -13.75 4.75 -7.83
N VAL A 286 -15.01 5.11 -7.88
CA VAL A 286 -16.14 4.21 -7.60
C VAL A 286 -16.79 3.74 -8.89
N ASN A 287 -17.41 2.55 -8.88
CA ASN A 287 -18.25 2.04 -9.95
C ASN A 287 -17.60 2.08 -11.35
N VAL A 288 -16.33 1.72 -11.44
CA VAL A 288 -15.60 1.61 -12.71
C VAL A 288 -16.11 0.41 -13.52
N ILE A 289 -16.37 -0.72 -12.83
CA ILE A 289 -17.03 -1.90 -13.39
C ILE A 289 -18.40 -2.04 -12.73
N THR A 290 -19.46 -1.81 -13.50
CA THR A 290 -20.84 -1.88 -13.05
C THR A 290 -21.53 -3.17 -13.50
N SER A 291 -22.76 -3.37 -13.02
CA SER A 291 -23.65 -4.47 -13.46
C SER A 291 -23.77 -4.58 -14.97
N GLN A 292 -23.94 -3.44 -15.68
CA GLN A 292 -24.10 -3.40 -17.13
C GLN A 292 -22.86 -3.94 -17.87
N HIS A 293 -21.67 -3.71 -17.34
CA HIS A 293 -20.42 -4.25 -17.89
C HIS A 293 -20.32 -5.76 -17.61
N MET A 294 -20.58 -6.18 -16.35
CA MET A 294 -20.47 -7.58 -15.91
C MET A 294 -21.44 -8.51 -16.66
N GLU A 295 -22.64 -8.04 -16.95
CA GLU A 295 -23.61 -8.79 -17.76
C GLU A 295 -23.16 -9.03 -19.21
N LYS A 296 -22.34 -8.15 -19.79
CA LYS A 296 -21.79 -8.28 -21.14
C LYS A 296 -20.51 -9.12 -21.21
N MET A 297 -19.78 -9.28 -20.11
CA MET A 297 -18.49 -9.98 -20.07
C MET A 297 -18.61 -11.44 -20.55
N LYS A 298 -17.50 -11.99 -21.01
CA LYS A 298 -17.40 -13.40 -21.42
C LYS A 298 -17.69 -14.35 -20.25
N ASP A 299 -18.04 -15.58 -20.57
CA ASP A 299 -18.09 -16.65 -19.57
C ASP A 299 -16.72 -16.86 -18.95
N ASN A 300 -16.69 -16.88 -17.60
CA ASN A 300 -15.50 -16.99 -16.78
C ASN A 300 -14.48 -15.85 -16.99
N ALA A 301 -14.91 -14.67 -17.41
CA ALA A 301 -14.06 -13.47 -17.32
C ALA A 301 -13.60 -13.27 -15.89
N ILE A 302 -12.31 -12.91 -15.72
CA ILE A 302 -11.70 -12.66 -14.42
C ILE A 302 -11.77 -11.15 -14.15
N VAL A 303 -12.31 -10.79 -13.00
CA VAL A 303 -12.41 -9.40 -12.56
C VAL A 303 -11.65 -9.24 -11.24
N CYS A 304 -10.78 -8.26 -11.16
CA CYS A 304 -10.02 -7.95 -9.95
C CYS A 304 -9.70 -6.46 -9.85
N ASN A 305 -9.38 -6.04 -8.63
CA ASN A 305 -8.99 -4.68 -8.31
C ASN A 305 -7.58 -4.68 -7.71
N ILE A 306 -6.79 -3.65 -8.04
CA ILE A 306 -5.50 -3.37 -7.42
C ILE A 306 -5.47 -1.95 -6.81
N GLY A 307 -6.57 -1.21 -6.89
CA GLY A 307 -6.79 0.03 -6.14
C GLY A 307 -7.01 -0.26 -4.64
N HIS A 308 -6.82 0.74 -3.81
CA HIS A 308 -6.80 0.56 -2.35
C HIS A 308 -8.13 0.04 -1.78
N PHE A 309 -9.27 0.59 -2.20
CA PHE A 309 -10.61 0.18 -1.74
C PHE A 309 -11.36 -0.69 -2.75
N ASP A 310 -12.41 -1.34 -2.27
CA ASP A 310 -13.27 -2.26 -3.02
C ASP A 310 -14.42 -1.60 -3.79
N ASP A 311 -14.45 -0.27 -3.85
CA ASP A 311 -15.54 0.50 -4.46
C ASP A 311 -15.51 0.53 -6.00
N GLU A 312 -14.39 0.14 -6.62
CA GLU A 312 -14.22 0.23 -8.09
C GLU A 312 -15.08 -0.77 -8.86
N ILE A 313 -15.45 -1.88 -8.22
CA ILE A 313 -16.30 -2.94 -8.79
C ILE A 313 -17.60 -3.00 -8.00
N ASP A 314 -18.75 -2.99 -8.67
CA ASP A 314 -20.07 -3.10 -8.03
C ASP A 314 -20.31 -4.53 -7.51
N VAL A 315 -19.55 -4.90 -6.49
CA VAL A 315 -19.66 -6.20 -5.80
C VAL A 315 -20.98 -6.32 -5.04
N ALA A 316 -21.53 -5.19 -4.59
CA ALA A 316 -22.82 -5.17 -3.89
C ALA A 316 -23.94 -5.69 -4.79
N TRP A 317 -23.95 -5.29 -6.07
CA TRP A 317 -24.91 -5.82 -7.03
C TRP A 317 -24.77 -7.33 -7.23
N LEU A 318 -23.55 -7.86 -7.36
CA LEU A 318 -23.30 -9.30 -7.47
C LEU A 318 -23.84 -10.08 -6.28
N ASN A 319 -23.59 -9.57 -5.06
CA ASN A 319 -23.97 -10.24 -3.82
C ASN A 319 -25.48 -10.17 -3.53
N ASN A 320 -26.15 -9.07 -3.91
CA ASN A 320 -27.54 -8.81 -3.59
C ASN A 320 -28.51 -9.23 -4.71
N ASN A 321 -28.03 -9.65 -5.88
CA ASN A 321 -28.88 -10.03 -7.00
C ASN A 321 -29.40 -11.48 -6.84
N PRO A 322 -30.72 -11.69 -6.62
CA PRO A 322 -31.28 -13.03 -6.39
C PRO A 322 -31.16 -13.97 -7.59
N ASN A 323 -30.81 -13.45 -8.74
CA ASN A 323 -30.64 -14.21 -10.00
C ASN A 323 -29.18 -14.65 -10.24
N ILE A 324 -28.28 -14.34 -9.30
CA ILE A 324 -26.87 -14.69 -9.38
C ILE A 324 -26.54 -15.63 -8.23
N LYS A 325 -25.94 -16.78 -8.56
CA LYS A 325 -25.47 -17.74 -7.56
C LYS A 325 -23.99 -17.55 -7.32
N LYS A 326 -23.60 -17.19 -6.10
CA LYS A 326 -22.21 -17.15 -5.65
C LYS A 326 -21.73 -18.58 -5.30
N VAL A 327 -20.57 -18.95 -5.81
CA VAL A 327 -19.86 -20.19 -5.47
C VAL A 327 -18.43 -19.83 -5.11
N ASN A 328 -18.03 -20.08 -3.87
CA ASN A 328 -16.63 -19.96 -3.47
C ASN A 328 -15.85 -21.16 -4.01
N ILE A 329 -14.84 -20.89 -4.86
CA ILE A 329 -13.98 -21.93 -5.44
C ILE A 329 -12.86 -22.31 -4.46
N LYS A 330 -12.23 -21.30 -3.87
CA LYS A 330 -11.20 -21.39 -2.84
C LYS A 330 -11.07 -20.00 -2.16
N PRO A 331 -10.34 -19.86 -1.08
CA PRO A 331 -10.16 -18.55 -0.43
C PRO A 331 -9.83 -17.44 -1.44
N GLN A 332 -10.57 -16.33 -1.37
CA GLN A 332 -10.43 -15.15 -2.23
C GLN A 332 -10.74 -15.36 -3.73
N VAL A 333 -11.37 -16.46 -4.11
CA VAL A 333 -11.77 -16.74 -5.50
C VAL A 333 -13.23 -17.15 -5.52
N ASP A 334 -14.10 -16.24 -5.94
CA ASP A 334 -15.54 -16.46 -6.03
C ASP A 334 -15.99 -16.48 -7.49
N ARG A 335 -16.85 -17.44 -7.83
CA ARG A 335 -17.53 -17.51 -9.11
C ARG A 335 -18.99 -17.10 -8.94
N TYR A 336 -19.43 -16.11 -9.72
CA TYR A 336 -20.82 -15.65 -9.79
C TYR A 336 -21.47 -16.19 -11.05
N ILE A 337 -22.49 -17.02 -10.89
CA ILE A 337 -23.19 -17.73 -11.99
C ILE A 337 -24.50 -17.01 -12.25
N PHE A 338 -24.65 -16.47 -13.47
CA PHE A 338 -25.85 -15.79 -13.93
C PHE A 338 -26.94 -16.78 -14.35
N LYS A 339 -28.21 -16.32 -14.50
CA LYS A 339 -29.33 -17.17 -14.94
C LYS A 339 -29.10 -17.91 -16.25
N ASN A 340 -28.34 -17.33 -17.18
CA ASN A 340 -28.00 -17.95 -18.46
C ASN A 340 -26.88 -18.99 -18.38
N GLY A 341 -26.41 -19.31 -17.19
CA GLY A 341 -25.32 -20.25 -16.94
C GLY A 341 -23.90 -19.66 -17.06
N LYS A 342 -23.76 -18.44 -17.57
CA LYS A 342 -22.47 -17.73 -17.66
C LYS A 342 -21.90 -17.45 -16.28
N GLY A 343 -20.61 -17.66 -16.10
CA GLY A 343 -19.88 -17.34 -14.87
C GLY A 343 -19.05 -16.06 -15.00
N LEU A 344 -18.79 -15.42 -13.87
CA LEU A 344 -17.81 -14.36 -13.70
C LEU A 344 -16.96 -14.72 -12.49
N ILE A 345 -15.64 -14.58 -12.59
CA ILE A 345 -14.70 -14.88 -11.50
C ILE A 345 -14.25 -13.58 -10.89
N LEU A 346 -14.60 -13.35 -9.61
CA LEU A 346 -14.16 -12.20 -8.84
C LEU A 346 -13.06 -12.61 -7.88
N LEU A 347 -11.95 -11.86 -7.86
CA LEU A 347 -10.81 -12.09 -6.98
C LEU A 347 -10.85 -11.14 -5.79
N ALA A 348 -10.43 -11.64 -4.61
CA ALA A 348 -10.31 -10.91 -3.36
C ALA A 348 -11.57 -10.10 -3.00
N GLN A 349 -12.74 -10.54 -3.44
CA GLN A 349 -14.04 -9.86 -3.22
C GLN A 349 -14.05 -8.39 -3.71
N GLY A 350 -13.26 -8.06 -4.74
CA GLY A 350 -13.09 -6.70 -5.26
C GLY A 350 -12.06 -5.86 -4.51
N ARG A 351 -11.45 -6.39 -3.45
CA ARG A 351 -10.36 -5.74 -2.71
C ARG A 351 -9.02 -5.95 -3.42
N LEU A 352 -7.93 -5.44 -2.84
CA LEU A 352 -6.56 -5.56 -3.35
C LEU A 352 -6.19 -7.01 -3.69
N VAL A 353 -6.13 -7.33 -4.99
CA VAL A 353 -5.84 -8.69 -5.48
C VAL A 353 -4.44 -9.16 -5.12
N ASN A 354 -3.47 -8.26 -5.11
CA ASN A 354 -2.08 -8.54 -4.82
C ASN A 354 -1.83 -8.95 -3.36
N LEU A 355 -2.62 -8.44 -2.43
CA LEU A 355 -2.55 -8.74 -0.99
C LEU A 355 -3.58 -9.81 -0.60
N GLY A 356 -4.77 -9.77 -1.18
CA GLY A 356 -5.81 -10.78 -0.93
C GLY A 356 -5.42 -12.16 -1.44
N CYS A 357 -4.88 -12.24 -2.66
CA CYS A 357 -4.55 -13.50 -3.34
C CYS A 357 -3.05 -13.85 -3.33
N ALA A 358 -2.17 -12.92 -2.92
CA ALA A 358 -0.72 -13.10 -2.87
C ALA A 358 -0.11 -12.37 -1.66
N ASN A 359 1.17 -12.03 -1.73
CA ASN A 359 1.94 -11.47 -0.62
C ASN A 359 2.16 -9.94 -0.73
N GLY A 360 1.57 -9.28 -1.73
CA GLY A 360 1.75 -7.85 -1.96
C GLY A 360 3.06 -7.50 -2.68
N HIS A 361 3.56 -6.30 -2.43
CA HIS A 361 4.75 -5.78 -3.09
C HIS A 361 6.04 -6.44 -2.61
N PRO A 362 7.06 -6.57 -3.48
CA PRO A 362 8.36 -7.14 -3.12
C PRO A 362 9.12 -6.26 -2.11
N SER A 363 9.97 -6.90 -1.32
CA SER A 363 10.68 -6.25 -0.21
C SER A 363 11.54 -5.07 -0.65
N PHE A 364 12.22 -5.16 -1.80
CA PHE A 364 13.06 -4.08 -2.31
C PHE A 364 12.25 -2.80 -2.61
N VAL A 365 11.06 -2.96 -3.19
CA VAL A 365 10.14 -1.84 -3.44
C VAL A 365 9.65 -1.23 -2.13
N MET A 366 9.23 -2.05 -1.17
CA MET A 366 8.77 -1.57 0.13
C MET A 366 9.88 -0.93 0.96
N SER A 367 11.15 -1.27 0.70
CA SER A 367 12.28 -0.55 1.29
C SER A 367 12.28 0.93 0.92
N ASN A 368 11.89 1.29 -0.31
CA ASN A 368 11.76 2.69 -0.73
C ASN A 368 10.65 3.38 0.07
N SER A 369 9.45 2.82 0.07
CA SER A 369 8.28 3.38 0.76
C SER A 369 8.52 3.55 2.25
N PHE A 370 9.04 2.51 2.89
CA PHE A 370 9.25 2.51 4.33
C PHE A 370 10.46 3.34 4.77
N SER A 371 11.47 3.53 3.91
CA SER A 371 12.52 4.53 4.16
C SER A 371 11.95 5.94 4.15
N ASN A 372 11.02 6.26 3.24
CA ASN A 372 10.27 7.52 3.25
C ASN A 372 9.45 7.67 4.53
N GLN A 373 8.75 6.61 4.98
CA GLN A 373 7.97 6.63 6.23
C GLN A 373 8.86 6.92 7.45
N ILE A 374 9.99 6.24 7.58
CA ILE A 374 10.94 6.47 8.67
C ILE A 374 11.43 7.93 8.68
N LEU A 375 11.82 8.45 7.52
CA LEU A 375 12.31 9.83 7.42
C LEU A 375 11.20 10.86 7.69
N ALA A 376 9.97 10.60 7.22
CA ALA A 376 8.81 11.43 7.52
C ALA A 376 8.48 11.47 9.02
N GLN A 377 8.51 10.31 9.69
CA GLN A 377 8.30 10.23 11.14
C GLN A 377 9.39 10.96 11.93
N ILE A 378 10.66 10.81 11.53
CA ILE A 378 11.77 11.55 12.15
C ILE A 378 11.57 13.05 11.96
N GLU A 379 11.25 13.50 10.74
CA GLU A 379 11.06 14.91 10.41
C GLU A 379 9.91 15.54 11.22
N LEU A 380 8.74 14.90 11.24
CA LEU A 380 7.59 15.37 12.01
C LEU A 380 7.84 15.36 13.52
N TRP A 381 8.60 14.38 14.04
CA TRP A 381 8.86 14.27 15.47
C TRP A 381 9.91 15.26 15.95
N THR A 382 11.02 15.41 15.21
CA THR A 382 12.19 16.20 15.64
C THR A 382 12.13 17.67 15.20
N ASN A 383 11.40 17.97 14.12
CA ASN A 383 11.29 19.30 13.52
C ASN A 383 9.83 19.78 13.43
N SER A 384 8.99 19.39 14.40
CA SER A 384 7.54 19.66 14.36
C SER A 384 7.18 21.15 14.20
N GLU A 385 8.05 22.06 14.64
CA GLU A 385 7.88 23.50 14.48
C GLU A 385 7.91 23.97 13.02
N LYS A 386 8.49 23.20 12.11
CA LYS A 386 8.52 23.50 10.67
C LYS A 386 7.21 23.10 9.96
N TYR A 387 6.37 22.33 10.64
CA TYR A 387 5.16 21.75 10.08
C TYR A 387 3.91 22.23 10.83
N PRO A 388 3.48 23.49 10.67
CA PRO A 388 2.17 23.92 11.16
C PRO A 388 1.06 23.09 10.48
N LEU A 389 -0.19 23.29 10.91
CA LEU A 389 -1.33 22.58 10.31
C LEU A 389 -1.35 22.72 8.77
N GLY A 390 -1.28 21.60 8.05
CA GLY A 390 -1.22 21.55 6.60
C GLY A 390 -0.78 20.20 6.07
N VAL A 391 -0.64 20.12 4.76
CA VAL A 391 -0.12 18.94 4.05
C VAL A 391 1.21 19.29 3.41
N TYR A 392 2.18 18.44 3.61
CA TYR A 392 3.56 18.62 3.19
C TYR A 392 4.08 17.44 2.40
N TYR A 393 5.12 17.65 1.61
CA TYR A 393 5.92 16.61 0.99
C TYR A 393 7.19 16.39 1.78
N LEU A 394 7.77 15.20 1.69
CA LEU A 394 9.10 14.95 2.22
C LEU A 394 10.10 15.86 1.50
N PRO A 395 11.01 16.56 2.22
CA PRO A 395 12.04 17.39 1.60
C PRO A 395 12.82 16.65 0.52
N ARG A 396 13.11 17.32 -0.59
CA ARG A 396 13.77 16.72 -1.77
C ARG A 396 15.08 16.02 -1.43
N GLU A 397 15.86 16.57 -0.51
CA GLU A 397 17.10 15.98 -0.05
C GLU A 397 16.90 14.63 0.62
N LEU A 398 15.78 14.45 1.32
CA LEU A 398 15.42 13.18 1.96
C LEU A 398 14.91 12.16 0.94
N ASP A 399 14.14 12.59 -0.06
CA ASP A 399 13.69 11.75 -1.17
C ASP A 399 14.90 11.25 -1.99
N GLU A 400 15.86 12.14 -2.34
CA GLU A 400 17.12 11.73 -2.96
C GLU A 400 17.97 10.82 -2.06
N LYS A 401 17.96 11.04 -0.74
CA LYS A 401 18.63 10.15 0.21
C LYS A 401 18.07 8.73 0.11
N VAL A 402 16.75 8.56 0.06
CA VAL A 402 16.13 7.24 -0.12
C VAL A 402 16.66 6.57 -1.38
N ALA A 403 16.68 7.26 -2.53
CA ALA A 403 17.26 6.72 -3.75
C ALA A 403 18.71 6.25 -3.55
N ARG A 404 19.56 7.10 -2.96
CA ARG A 404 20.98 6.78 -2.72
C ARG A 404 21.18 5.52 -1.88
N LEU A 405 20.33 5.29 -0.87
CA LEU A 405 20.41 4.12 0.01
C LEU A 405 20.17 2.78 -0.74
N HIS A 406 19.63 2.82 -1.95
CA HIS A 406 19.31 1.64 -2.75
C HIS A 406 20.28 1.38 -3.91
N LEU A 407 21.10 2.37 -4.27
CA LEU A 407 21.95 2.30 -5.49
C LEU A 407 23.02 1.22 -5.41
N ASP A 408 23.69 1.07 -4.26
CA ASP A 408 24.79 0.12 -4.08
C ASP A 408 24.34 -1.33 -4.33
N GLN A 409 23.15 -1.70 -3.85
CA GLN A 409 22.60 -3.05 -4.06
C GLN A 409 22.32 -3.34 -5.53
N LEU A 410 22.06 -2.31 -6.33
CA LEU A 410 21.82 -2.41 -7.77
C LEU A 410 23.12 -2.27 -8.58
N GLY A 411 24.29 -2.09 -7.94
CA GLY A 411 25.56 -1.87 -8.61
C GLY A 411 25.62 -0.56 -9.41
N VAL A 412 24.87 0.46 -8.99
CA VAL A 412 24.79 1.74 -9.70
C VAL A 412 25.95 2.65 -9.31
N HIS A 413 26.64 3.17 -10.31
CA HIS A 413 27.72 4.16 -10.17
C HIS A 413 27.26 5.52 -10.70
N LEU A 414 27.06 6.48 -9.81
CA LEU A 414 26.65 7.84 -10.20
C LEU A 414 27.82 8.61 -10.80
N THR A 415 27.56 9.33 -11.89
CA THR A 415 28.45 10.38 -12.37
C THR A 415 28.49 11.54 -11.38
N LYS A 416 29.68 12.01 -11.04
CA LYS A 416 29.86 13.19 -10.17
C LYS A 416 29.98 14.45 -11.02
N LEU A 417 29.22 15.48 -10.67
CA LEU A 417 29.37 16.79 -11.30
C LEU A 417 30.73 17.41 -10.94
N THR A 418 31.37 18.02 -11.91
CA THR A 418 32.48 18.95 -11.63
C THR A 418 31.91 20.24 -11.03
N LYS A 419 32.78 21.05 -10.40
CA LYS A 419 32.38 22.36 -9.91
C LYS A 419 31.86 23.25 -11.06
N GLU A 420 32.53 23.25 -12.20
CA GLU A 420 32.10 24.00 -13.39
C GLU A 420 30.69 23.61 -13.84
N GLN A 421 30.38 22.29 -13.89
CA GLN A 421 29.05 21.79 -14.26
C GLN A 421 27.99 22.20 -13.25
N ALA A 422 28.30 22.10 -11.97
CA ALA A 422 27.38 22.50 -10.90
C ALA A 422 27.12 24.01 -10.92
N ASP A 423 28.15 24.84 -11.09
CA ASP A 423 28.04 26.28 -11.20
C ASP A 423 27.21 26.68 -12.45
N TYR A 424 27.42 26.00 -13.60
CA TYR A 424 26.63 26.22 -14.81
C TYR A 424 25.14 25.91 -14.62
N LEU A 425 24.84 24.84 -13.89
CA LEU A 425 23.46 24.41 -13.60
C LEU A 425 22.82 25.19 -12.44
N GLY A 426 23.60 25.97 -11.68
CA GLY A 426 23.13 26.69 -10.50
C GLY A 426 22.71 25.79 -9.34
N ILE A 427 23.34 24.61 -9.20
CA ILE A 427 23.03 23.61 -8.16
C ILE A 427 24.28 23.21 -7.37
N SER A 428 24.11 22.55 -6.23
CA SER A 428 25.22 21.93 -5.51
C SER A 428 25.78 20.70 -6.26
N VAL A 429 27.09 20.45 -6.16
CA VAL A 429 27.73 19.24 -6.67
C VAL A 429 27.07 17.96 -6.12
N ASN A 430 26.51 18.01 -4.95
CA ASN A 430 25.90 16.86 -4.26
C ASN A 430 24.36 16.82 -4.35
N GLY A 431 23.74 17.75 -5.06
CA GLY A 431 22.28 17.86 -5.19
C GLY A 431 21.68 18.87 -4.18
N PRO A 432 20.36 18.98 -4.11
CA PRO A 432 19.40 18.28 -4.98
C PRO A 432 19.58 18.63 -6.47
N PHE A 433 19.44 17.62 -7.34
CA PHE A 433 19.70 17.79 -8.78
C PHE A 433 18.52 18.38 -9.56
N LYS A 434 17.33 18.36 -8.98
CA LYS A 434 16.09 18.90 -9.56
C LYS A 434 15.36 19.77 -8.55
N THR A 435 14.65 20.76 -9.06
CA THR A 435 13.77 21.60 -8.24
C THR A 435 12.54 20.84 -7.76
N ASP A 436 11.86 21.33 -6.74
CA ASP A 436 10.62 20.71 -6.21
C ASP A 436 9.49 20.67 -7.25
N ALA A 437 9.50 21.59 -8.21
CA ALA A 437 8.52 21.62 -9.29
C ALA A 437 8.78 20.57 -10.40
N TYR A 438 9.96 19.92 -10.41
CA TYR A 438 10.27 18.93 -11.43
C TYR A 438 9.40 17.68 -11.26
N ARG A 439 8.86 17.19 -12.37
CA ARG A 439 8.05 15.95 -12.45
C ARG A 439 8.87 14.86 -13.15
N TYR A 440 9.13 13.76 -12.43
CA TYR A 440 9.85 12.59 -12.94
C TYR A 440 8.96 11.71 -13.82
#